data_9cffbd3edbc84333068af9359fb4ce93
#
_entry.id   9cffbd3edbc84333068af9359fb4ce93
#
_cell.length_a   1.000
_cell.length_b   1.000
_cell.length_c   1.000
_cell.angle_alpha   90.00
_cell.angle_beta   90.00
_cell.angle_gamma   90.00
#
_symmetry.space_group_name_H-M   'P 1'
#
loop_
_entity.id
_entity.type
_entity.pdbx_description
1 polymer ?
#
loop_
_entity_poly.entity_id
_entity_poly.type
_entity_poly.pdbx_seq_one_letter_code
_entity_poly.pdbx_strand_id
1 'polypeptide(L)'
;MLTVEEIDNIISSVDRSKAEGQRNRAILETLYSCGLRVSDLVSLKLSDLYFDEGFIKVEGKGSKQRLVPISPRAINEIKLYFLDRNRIEVKKDYEDFVFVSQRRGKSLSRIMIFHMIKELAQNAGITKNISPHTFRHSFATHLLEGGANLRAIQCMLGHESIATTEIYTHIDRNMLRSEIIEHHPRNIKYRREKESGFH
;
A
#
# COMPACT_ATOMS: atom_id res chain seq x y z
N MET A 1 -1.69 17.44 -2.59
CA MET A 1 -2.42 16.24 -2.17
C MET A 1 -3.32 15.78 -3.29
N LEU A 2 -3.49 14.48 -3.46
CA LEU A 2 -4.41 13.90 -4.43
C LEU A 2 -5.79 13.70 -3.82
N THR A 3 -6.84 13.88 -4.63
CA THR A 3 -8.20 13.50 -4.24
C THR A 3 -8.39 11.99 -4.35
N VAL A 4 -9.46 11.45 -3.75
CA VAL A 4 -9.83 10.04 -3.90
C VAL A 4 -10.01 9.68 -5.37
N GLU A 5 -10.69 10.51 -6.14
CA GLU A 5 -10.94 10.29 -7.58
C GLU A 5 -9.63 10.30 -8.38
N GLU A 6 -8.70 11.19 -8.05
CA GLU A 6 -7.39 11.23 -8.72
C GLU A 6 -6.60 9.94 -8.47
N ILE A 7 -6.61 9.45 -7.23
CA ILE A 7 -5.96 8.16 -6.91
C ILE A 7 -6.65 7.01 -7.64
N ASP A 8 -7.97 6.98 -7.65
CA ASP A 8 -8.73 5.97 -8.39
C ASP A 8 -8.36 5.99 -9.87
N ASN A 9 -8.22 7.17 -10.46
CA ASN A 9 -7.84 7.32 -11.86
C ASN A 9 -6.41 6.84 -12.14
N ILE A 10 -5.46 7.13 -11.24
CA ILE A 10 -4.08 6.64 -11.38
C ILE A 10 -4.07 5.12 -11.37
N ILE A 11 -4.74 4.50 -10.40
CA ILE A 11 -4.78 3.05 -10.28
C ILE A 11 -5.47 2.41 -11.48
N SER A 12 -6.58 3.01 -11.95
CA SER A 12 -7.32 2.52 -13.12
C SER A 12 -6.54 2.68 -14.42
N SER A 13 -5.60 3.63 -14.50
CA SER A 13 -4.79 3.85 -15.69
C SER A 13 -3.71 2.81 -15.91
N VAL A 14 -3.46 1.95 -14.93
CA VAL A 14 -2.46 0.89 -15.06
C VAL A 14 -2.88 -0.10 -16.14
N ASP A 15 -2.03 -0.29 -17.13
CA ASP A 15 -2.25 -1.27 -18.21
C ASP A 15 -1.82 -2.66 -17.72
N ARG A 16 -2.81 -3.48 -17.35
CA ARG A 16 -2.59 -4.84 -16.85
C ARG A 16 -2.09 -5.81 -17.92
N SER A 17 -2.19 -5.45 -19.20
CA SER A 17 -1.65 -6.28 -20.28
C SER A 17 -0.13 -6.24 -20.37
N LYS A 18 0.47 -5.21 -19.81
CA LYS A 18 1.93 -5.11 -19.72
C LYS A 18 2.48 -6.06 -18.67
N ALA A 19 3.72 -6.51 -18.88
CA ALA A 19 4.38 -7.48 -18.00
C ALA A 19 4.47 -7.03 -16.55
N GLU A 20 4.68 -5.74 -16.31
CA GLU A 20 4.77 -5.13 -14.98
C GLU A 20 3.46 -4.51 -14.49
N GLY A 21 2.38 -4.60 -15.29
CA GLY A 21 1.12 -3.91 -14.98
C GLY A 21 0.48 -4.34 -13.67
N GLN A 22 0.29 -5.62 -13.48
CA GLN A 22 -0.32 -6.14 -12.24
C GLN A 22 0.54 -5.84 -11.01
N ARG A 23 1.88 -5.94 -11.15
CA ARG A 23 2.81 -5.52 -10.10
C ARG A 23 2.59 -4.05 -9.71
N ASN A 24 2.57 -3.18 -10.70
CA ASN A 24 2.43 -1.74 -10.47
C ASN A 24 1.09 -1.41 -9.80
N ARG A 25 0.02 -2.08 -10.20
CA ARG A 25 -1.29 -1.94 -9.57
C ARG A 25 -1.25 -2.40 -8.11
N ALA A 26 -0.62 -3.54 -7.82
CA ALA A 26 -0.44 -4.03 -6.46
C ALA A 26 0.39 -3.05 -5.60
N ILE A 27 1.43 -2.46 -6.17
CA ILE A 27 2.25 -1.45 -5.49
C ILE A 27 1.39 -0.24 -5.10
N LEU A 28 0.63 0.31 -6.02
CA LEU A 28 -0.22 1.49 -5.76
C LEU A 28 -1.28 1.20 -4.70
N GLU A 29 -1.95 0.05 -4.82
CA GLU A 29 -2.95 -0.36 -3.82
C GLU A 29 -2.32 -0.51 -2.44
N THR A 30 -1.13 -1.10 -2.35
CA THR A 30 -0.43 -1.30 -1.08
C THR A 30 0.01 0.02 -0.45
N LEU A 31 0.62 0.90 -1.23
CA LEU A 31 1.02 2.23 -0.76
C LEU A 31 -0.16 3.00 -0.18
N TYR A 32 -1.28 2.98 -0.88
CA TYR A 32 -2.47 3.72 -0.46
C TYR A 32 -3.27 3.01 0.63
N SER A 33 -3.32 1.69 0.63
CA SER A 33 -4.00 0.92 1.67
C SER A 33 -3.33 1.02 3.03
N CYS A 34 -2.01 1.01 3.05
CA CYS A 34 -1.22 0.92 4.28
C CYS A 34 -0.56 2.24 4.68
N GLY A 35 -0.57 3.24 3.81
CA GLY A 35 0.10 4.51 4.06
C GLY A 35 1.62 4.40 4.15
N LEU A 36 2.22 3.44 3.46
CA LEU A 36 3.65 3.17 3.56
C LEU A 36 4.50 4.29 2.97
N ARG A 37 5.71 4.44 3.52
CA ARG A 37 6.80 5.10 2.81
C ARG A 37 7.25 4.21 1.66
N VAL A 38 7.78 4.83 0.61
CA VAL A 38 8.29 4.04 -0.53
C VAL A 38 9.41 3.09 -0.09
N SER A 39 10.27 3.52 0.84
CA SER A 39 11.31 2.66 1.40
C SER A 39 10.75 1.42 2.10
N ASP A 40 9.63 1.56 2.80
CA ASP A 40 8.95 0.42 3.45
C ASP A 40 8.41 -0.56 2.41
N LEU A 41 7.86 -0.05 1.32
CA LEU A 41 7.32 -0.89 0.25
C LEU A 41 8.42 -1.70 -0.44
N VAL A 42 9.52 -1.06 -0.84
CA VAL A 42 10.59 -1.75 -1.57
C VAL A 42 11.34 -2.77 -0.73
N SER A 43 11.33 -2.60 0.59
CA SER A 43 11.96 -3.55 1.52
C SER A 43 11.00 -4.61 2.07
N LEU A 44 9.73 -4.56 1.68
CA LEU A 44 8.72 -5.52 2.15
C LEU A 44 9.06 -6.93 1.69
N LYS A 45 9.01 -7.89 2.61
CA LYS A 45 9.36 -9.29 2.36
C LYS A 45 8.16 -10.20 2.43
N LEU A 46 8.23 -11.34 1.74
CA LEU A 46 7.18 -12.35 1.81
C LEU A 46 6.94 -12.81 3.24
N SER A 47 8.02 -12.92 4.04
CA SER A 47 7.95 -13.27 5.46
C SER A 47 7.31 -12.19 6.33
N ASP A 48 7.09 -10.98 5.81
CA ASP A 48 6.40 -9.88 6.51
C ASP A 48 4.88 -9.90 6.29
N LEU A 49 4.37 -10.81 5.48
CA LEU A 49 2.95 -10.84 5.11
C LEU A 49 2.16 -11.75 6.05
N TYR A 50 1.15 -11.18 6.69
CA TYR A 50 0.21 -11.87 7.58
C TYR A 50 -1.20 -11.66 7.05
N PHE A 51 -1.44 -12.12 5.82
CA PHE A 51 -2.68 -11.86 5.08
C PHE A 51 -3.92 -12.49 5.72
N ASP A 52 -3.76 -13.65 6.37
CA ASP A 52 -4.88 -14.29 7.05
C ASP A 52 -5.41 -13.44 8.20
N GLU A 53 -4.53 -12.72 8.88
CA GLU A 53 -4.89 -11.78 9.93
C GLU A 53 -5.21 -10.38 9.41
N GLY A 54 -4.84 -10.08 8.16
CA GLY A 54 -5.05 -8.78 7.54
C GLY A 54 -4.00 -7.73 7.89
N PHE A 55 -2.75 -8.15 8.09
CA PHE A 55 -1.64 -7.27 8.46
C PHE A 55 -0.38 -7.55 7.66
N ILE A 56 0.48 -6.54 7.61
CA ILE A 56 1.87 -6.68 7.18
C ILE A 56 2.78 -6.12 8.26
N LYS A 57 4.00 -6.63 8.33
CA LYS A 57 5.03 -6.14 9.23
C LYS A 57 5.92 -5.14 8.48
N VAL A 58 6.13 -3.98 9.05
CA VAL A 58 6.90 -2.89 8.47
C VAL A 58 7.99 -2.46 9.45
N GLU A 59 9.19 -2.28 8.95
CA GLU A 59 10.31 -1.78 9.73
C GLU A 59 10.39 -0.27 9.60
N GLY A 60 10.38 0.44 10.73
CA GLY A 60 10.47 1.89 10.78
C GLY A 60 11.86 2.37 11.15
N LYS A 61 11.96 3.64 11.57
CA LYS A 61 13.21 4.25 12.06
C LYS A 61 13.79 3.44 13.22
N GLY A 62 15.11 3.23 13.21
CA GLY A 62 15.82 2.54 14.28
C GLY A 62 15.49 1.06 14.37
N SER A 63 15.14 0.43 13.27
CA SER A 63 14.81 -1.00 13.18
C SER A 63 13.59 -1.40 14.01
N LYS A 64 12.74 -0.46 14.41
CA LYS A 64 11.48 -0.76 15.09
C LYS A 64 10.48 -1.33 14.10
N GLN A 65 9.92 -2.48 14.45
CA GLN A 65 8.90 -3.15 13.65
C GLN A 65 7.51 -2.78 14.17
N ARG A 66 6.57 -2.63 13.23
CA ARG A 66 5.16 -2.45 13.56
C ARG A 66 4.30 -3.26 12.62
N LEU A 67 3.11 -3.63 13.08
CA LEU A 67 2.09 -4.24 12.25
C LEU A 67 1.18 -3.15 11.70
N VAL A 68 0.99 -3.17 10.39
CA VAL A 68 0.12 -2.22 9.68
C VAL A 68 -1.02 -3.01 9.04
N PRO A 69 -2.28 -2.60 9.24
CA PRO A 69 -3.38 -3.29 8.58
C PRO A 69 -3.34 -3.08 7.07
N ILE A 70 -3.70 -4.12 6.34
CA ILE A 70 -3.80 -4.08 4.88
C ILE A 70 -5.21 -4.47 4.47
N SER A 71 -5.78 -3.75 3.50
CA SER A 71 -7.14 -3.99 3.05
C SER A 71 -7.28 -5.30 2.26
N PRO A 72 -8.46 -5.94 2.27
CA PRO A 72 -8.72 -7.09 1.42
C PRO A 72 -8.46 -6.82 -0.06
N ARG A 73 -8.73 -5.62 -0.54
CA ARG A 73 -8.47 -5.23 -1.92
C ARG A 73 -6.98 -5.28 -2.25
N ALA A 74 -6.14 -4.68 -1.39
CA ALA A 74 -4.69 -4.70 -1.60
C ALA A 74 -4.13 -6.12 -1.54
N ILE A 75 -4.61 -6.93 -0.60
CA ILE A 75 -4.24 -8.36 -0.52
C ILE A 75 -4.56 -9.08 -1.83
N ASN A 76 -5.76 -8.87 -2.37
CA ASN A 76 -6.17 -9.48 -3.63
C ASN A 76 -5.26 -9.07 -4.78
N GLU A 77 -4.92 -7.80 -4.88
CA GLU A 77 -4.03 -7.29 -5.93
C GLU A 77 -2.63 -7.88 -5.82
N ILE A 78 -2.11 -8.03 -4.61
CA ILE A 78 -0.80 -8.68 -4.38
C ILE A 78 -0.87 -10.16 -4.78
N LYS A 79 -1.92 -10.87 -4.42
CA LYS A 79 -2.08 -12.29 -4.78
C LYS A 79 -2.13 -12.48 -6.30
N LEU A 80 -2.82 -11.59 -7.02
CA LEU A 80 -2.81 -11.60 -8.48
C LEU A 80 -1.41 -11.35 -9.04
N TYR A 81 -0.68 -10.41 -8.46
CA TYR A 81 0.71 -10.16 -8.83
C TYR A 81 1.60 -11.39 -8.59
N PHE A 82 1.37 -12.17 -7.57
CA PHE A 82 2.16 -13.38 -7.29
C PHE A 82 2.11 -14.38 -8.43
N LEU A 83 1.03 -14.44 -9.21
CA LEU A 83 0.97 -15.29 -10.40
C LEU A 83 2.04 -14.88 -11.42
N ASP A 84 2.25 -13.57 -11.59
CA ASP A 84 3.29 -13.07 -12.48
C ASP A 84 4.68 -13.23 -11.85
N ARG A 85 4.81 -12.93 -10.56
CA ARG A 85 6.07 -13.07 -9.82
C ARG A 85 6.62 -14.49 -9.89
N ASN A 86 5.77 -15.48 -9.81
CA ASN A 86 6.17 -16.89 -9.86
C ASN A 86 6.83 -17.28 -11.19
N ARG A 87 6.66 -16.48 -12.24
CA ARG A 87 7.28 -16.69 -13.55
C ARG A 87 8.62 -15.94 -13.70
N ILE A 88 8.98 -15.11 -12.73
CA ILE A 88 10.21 -14.33 -12.76
C ILE A 88 11.33 -15.17 -12.15
N GLU A 89 12.48 -15.20 -12.81
CA GLU A 89 13.70 -15.76 -12.24
C GLU A 89 14.28 -14.74 -11.25
N VAL A 90 13.91 -14.91 -9.98
CA VAL A 90 14.39 -14.03 -8.91
C VAL A 90 15.78 -14.45 -8.51
N LYS A 91 16.71 -13.49 -8.47
CA LYS A 91 18.09 -13.77 -8.12
C LYS A 91 18.24 -14.11 -6.64
N LYS A 92 19.28 -14.90 -6.34
CA LYS A 92 19.66 -15.21 -4.98
C LYS A 92 19.81 -13.92 -4.18
N ASP A 93 19.44 -13.94 -2.92
CA ASP A 93 19.38 -12.82 -1.97
C ASP A 93 18.17 -11.90 -2.14
N TYR A 94 17.39 -12.03 -3.24
CA TYR A 94 16.16 -11.25 -3.47
C TYR A 94 14.89 -12.10 -3.41
N GLU A 95 15.01 -13.37 -3.11
CA GLU A 95 13.90 -14.34 -3.15
C GLU A 95 12.77 -14.02 -2.18
N ASP A 96 13.08 -13.37 -1.05
CA ASP A 96 12.08 -13.01 -0.04
C ASP A 96 11.46 -11.61 -0.27
N PHE A 97 11.91 -10.85 -1.27
CA PHE A 97 11.29 -9.55 -1.55
C PHE A 97 9.95 -9.73 -2.27
N VAL A 98 8.94 -8.99 -1.82
CA VAL A 98 7.61 -9.04 -2.43
C VAL A 98 7.65 -8.49 -3.86
N PHE A 99 8.13 -7.25 -4.00
CA PHE A 99 8.12 -6.57 -5.29
C PHE A 99 9.49 -6.62 -5.95
N VAL A 100 9.53 -7.27 -7.11
CA VAL A 100 10.78 -7.52 -7.84
C VAL A 100 10.71 -6.99 -9.27
N SER A 101 11.88 -6.65 -9.81
CA SER A 101 12.03 -6.26 -11.21
C SER A 101 12.00 -7.49 -12.10
N GLN A 102 11.12 -7.50 -13.09
CA GLN A 102 11.02 -8.58 -14.06
C GLN A 102 12.31 -8.72 -14.88
N ARG A 103 12.95 -7.60 -15.21
CA ARG A 103 14.17 -7.61 -16.03
C ARG A 103 15.40 -8.06 -15.26
N ARG A 104 15.53 -7.63 -14.00
CA ARG A 104 16.73 -7.85 -13.20
C ARG A 104 16.62 -9.01 -12.23
N GLY A 105 15.38 -9.41 -11.83
CA GLY A 105 15.17 -10.40 -10.79
C GLY A 105 15.59 -9.93 -9.39
N LYS A 106 15.68 -8.62 -9.18
CA LYS A 106 16.08 -7.97 -7.92
C LYS A 106 14.95 -7.09 -7.40
N SER A 107 15.05 -6.67 -6.14
CA SER A 107 14.10 -5.73 -5.55
C SER A 107 14.07 -4.40 -6.33
N LEU A 108 12.95 -3.69 -6.22
CA LEU A 108 12.79 -2.38 -6.83
C LEU A 108 13.48 -1.31 -5.98
N SER A 109 13.95 -0.24 -6.64
CA SER A 109 14.48 0.94 -5.95
C SER A 109 13.38 1.98 -5.74
N ARG A 110 13.62 2.89 -4.79
CA ARG A 110 12.72 4.02 -4.55
C ARG A 110 12.56 4.89 -5.80
N ILE A 111 13.65 5.09 -6.53
CA ILE A 111 13.67 5.88 -7.77
C ILE A 111 12.74 5.24 -8.83
N MET A 112 12.78 3.93 -8.98
CA MET A 112 11.90 3.20 -9.91
C MET A 112 10.43 3.42 -9.55
N ILE A 113 10.08 3.34 -8.26
CA ILE A 113 8.71 3.60 -7.80
C ILE A 113 8.29 5.05 -8.10
N PHE A 114 9.16 6.00 -7.82
CA PHE A 114 8.89 7.41 -8.09
C PHE A 114 8.59 7.66 -9.57
N HIS A 115 9.43 7.14 -10.45
CA HIS A 115 9.24 7.27 -11.91
C HIS A 115 7.94 6.60 -12.37
N MET A 116 7.64 5.44 -11.85
CA MET A 116 6.41 4.70 -12.18
C MET A 116 5.17 5.50 -11.79
N ILE A 117 5.13 6.03 -10.58
CA ILE A 117 4.00 6.83 -10.10
C ILE A 117 3.84 8.09 -10.94
N LYS A 118 4.93 8.77 -11.25
CA LYS A 118 4.92 9.99 -12.05
C LYS A 118 4.38 9.74 -13.46
N GLU A 119 4.83 8.67 -14.09
CA GLU A 119 4.36 8.28 -15.43
C GLU A 119 2.87 7.94 -15.42
N LEU A 120 2.42 7.14 -14.45
CA LEU A 120 1.02 6.76 -14.34
C LEU A 120 0.11 7.97 -14.05
N ALA A 121 0.59 8.91 -13.24
CA ALA A 121 -0.14 10.15 -12.98
C ALA A 121 -0.30 10.99 -14.25
N GLN A 122 0.76 11.11 -15.04
CA GLN A 122 0.71 11.81 -16.33
C GLN A 122 -0.27 11.13 -17.28
N ASN A 123 -0.25 9.81 -17.37
CA ASN A 123 -1.17 9.05 -18.19
C ASN A 123 -2.63 9.19 -17.74
N ALA A 124 -2.85 9.43 -16.46
CA ALA A 124 -4.18 9.72 -15.91
C ALA A 124 -4.60 11.19 -16.05
N GLY A 125 -3.78 12.03 -16.70
CA GLY A 125 -4.07 13.44 -16.91
C GLY A 125 -3.89 14.32 -15.67
N ILE A 126 -3.14 13.87 -14.69
CA ILE A 126 -2.91 14.62 -13.45
C ILE A 126 -1.69 15.50 -13.62
N THR A 127 -1.89 16.81 -13.48
CA THR A 127 -0.83 17.81 -13.65
C THR A 127 -0.19 18.24 -12.34
N LYS A 128 -0.73 17.81 -11.20
CA LYS A 128 -0.19 18.11 -9.87
C LYS A 128 1.20 17.53 -9.71
N ASN A 129 2.03 18.23 -8.94
CA ASN A 129 3.36 17.73 -8.60
C ASN A 129 3.22 16.59 -7.57
N ILE A 130 3.60 15.37 -7.95
CA ILE A 130 3.45 14.18 -7.12
C ILE A 130 4.83 13.74 -6.65
N SER A 131 4.96 13.61 -5.32
CA SER A 131 6.14 13.08 -4.66
C SER A 131 5.82 11.72 -4.01
N PRO A 132 6.85 10.98 -3.56
CA PRO A 132 6.62 9.74 -2.82
C PRO A 132 5.75 9.91 -1.57
N HIS A 133 5.75 11.10 -0.96
CA HIS A 133 4.94 11.38 0.22
C HIS A 133 3.47 11.65 -0.09
N THR A 134 3.13 11.88 -1.35
CA THR A 134 1.76 12.25 -1.76
C THR A 134 0.75 11.16 -1.43
N PHE A 135 1.06 9.90 -1.72
CA PHE A 135 0.18 8.77 -1.40
C PHE A 135 0.00 8.58 0.11
N ARG A 136 1.07 8.70 0.85
CA ARG A 136 1.04 8.58 2.32
C ARG A 136 0.23 9.70 2.95
N HIS A 137 0.42 10.93 2.49
CA HIS A 137 -0.34 12.08 2.98
C HIS A 137 -1.83 11.95 2.62
N SER A 138 -2.12 11.53 1.40
CA SER A 138 -3.50 11.30 0.94
C SER A 138 -4.17 10.18 1.75
N PHE A 139 -3.46 9.10 2.05
CA PHE A 139 -3.94 8.04 2.92
C PHE A 139 -4.41 8.58 4.27
N ALA A 140 -3.54 9.34 4.95
CA ALA A 140 -3.87 9.89 6.27
C ALA A 140 -5.07 10.83 6.21
N THR A 141 -5.10 11.74 5.24
CA THR A 141 -6.17 12.71 5.09
C THR A 141 -7.50 12.06 4.73
N HIS A 142 -7.49 11.12 3.78
CA HIS A 142 -8.72 10.46 3.34
C HIS A 142 -9.32 9.54 4.42
N LEU A 143 -8.48 8.88 5.20
CA LEU A 143 -8.96 8.10 6.35
C LEU A 143 -9.60 9.00 7.40
N LEU A 144 -8.95 10.13 7.71
CA LEU A 144 -9.47 11.08 8.69
C LEU A 144 -10.80 11.67 8.21
N GLU A 145 -10.88 12.08 6.96
CA GLU A 145 -12.12 12.59 6.33
C GLU A 145 -13.21 11.52 6.30
N GLY A 146 -12.85 10.25 6.16
CA GLY A 146 -13.77 9.12 6.20
C GLY A 146 -14.25 8.74 7.59
N GLY A 147 -13.78 9.43 8.63
CA GLY A 147 -14.20 9.22 10.01
C GLY A 147 -13.29 8.35 10.86
N ALA A 148 -12.10 8.00 10.37
CA ALA A 148 -11.17 7.18 11.13
C ALA A 148 -10.59 7.94 12.33
N ASN A 149 -10.22 7.19 13.37
CA ASN A 149 -9.60 7.72 14.58
C ASN A 149 -8.19 8.22 14.27
N LEU A 150 -7.90 9.49 14.59
CA LEU A 150 -6.59 10.09 14.33
C LEU A 150 -5.44 9.34 15.01
N ARG A 151 -5.65 8.83 16.22
CA ARG A 151 -4.62 8.08 16.95
C ARG A 151 -4.29 6.76 16.26
N ALA A 152 -5.30 6.08 15.73
CA ALA A 152 -5.11 4.87 14.94
C ALA A 152 -4.29 5.17 13.68
N ILE A 153 -4.58 6.27 12.98
CA ILE A 153 -3.83 6.70 11.80
C ILE A 153 -2.37 6.96 12.17
N GLN A 154 -2.11 7.67 13.26
CA GLN A 154 -0.74 7.93 13.74
C GLN A 154 0.01 6.63 14.06
N CYS A 155 -0.68 5.65 14.65
CA CYS A 155 -0.12 4.31 14.88
C CYS A 155 0.29 3.63 13.58
N MET A 156 -0.59 3.64 12.60
CA MET A 156 -0.32 3.03 11.28
C MET A 156 0.89 3.66 10.61
N LEU A 157 1.04 4.97 10.74
CA LEU A 157 2.14 5.71 10.13
C LEU A 157 3.46 5.58 10.90
N GLY A 158 3.43 5.04 12.13
CA GLY A 158 4.63 4.89 12.93
C GLY A 158 5.18 6.20 13.48
N HIS A 159 4.31 7.18 13.76
CA HIS A 159 4.72 8.43 14.40
C HIS A 159 5.13 8.16 15.83
N GLU A 160 6.40 8.38 16.15
CA GLU A 160 6.95 8.20 17.49
C GLU A 160 6.95 9.52 18.26
N SER A 161 5.96 9.67 19.13
CA SER A 161 6.04 10.62 20.25
C SER A 161 5.83 9.81 21.54
N ILE A 162 6.26 10.35 22.68
CA ILE A 162 6.03 9.73 23.99
C ILE A 162 4.53 9.52 24.21
N ALA A 163 3.72 10.50 23.82
CA ALA A 163 2.26 10.41 23.86
C ALA A 163 1.72 9.26 22.96
N THR A 164 2.35 9.03 21.83
CA THR A 164 1.97 7.94 20.92
C THR A 164 2.23 6.56 21.55
N THR A 165 3.34 6.41 22.29
CA THR A 165 3.68 5.14 22.96
C THR A 165 2.64 4.79 24.03
N GLU A 166 2.16 5.76 24.81
CA GLU A 166 1.09 5.54 25.78
C GLU A 166 -0.23 5.14 25.12
N ILE A 167 -0.52 5.69 23.96
CA ILE A 167 -1.72 5.38 23.18
C ILE A 167 -1.69 3.97 22.61
N TYR A 168 -0.51 3.47 22.21
CA TYR A 168 -0.34 2.11 21.67
C TYR A 168 -0.80 1.02 22.61
N THR A 169 -0.71 1.22 23.92
CA THR A 169 -1.16 0.23 24.91
C THR A 169 -2.68 0.04 24.90
N HIS A 170 -3.44 0.98 24.33
CA HIS A 170 -4.90 0.99 24.30
C HIS A 170 -5.50 0.72 22.93
N ILE A 171 -4.68 0.70 21.88
CA ILE A 171 -5.14 0.43 20.51
C ILE A 171 -4.68 -0.98 20.12
N ASP A 172 -5.61 -1.92 20.08
CA ASP A 172 -5.32 -3.27 19.66
C ASP A 172 -5.36 -3.42 18.13
N ARG A 173 -4.90 -4.57 17.63
CA ARG A 173 -4.83 -4.88 16.19
C ARG A 173 -6.21 -4.86 15.53
N ASN A 174 -7.23 -5.37 16.20
CA ASN A 174 -8.58 -5.44 15.66
C ASN A 174 -9.14 -4.05 15.43
N MET A 175 -8.84 -3.11 16.32
CA MET A 175 -9.23 -1.72 16.15
C MET A 175 -8.59 -1.09 14.92
N LEU A 176 -7.27 -1.28 14.72
CA LEU A 176 -6.56 -0.77 13.55
C LEU A 176 -7.14 -1.34 12.25
N ARG A 177 -7.42 -2.63 12.22
CA ARG A 177 -8.02 -3.29 11.07
C ARG A 177 -9.42 -2.75 10.78
N SER A 178 -10.23 -2.56 11.80
CA SER A 178 -11.59 -2.00 11.68
C SER A 178 -11.57 -0.61 11.06
N GLU A 179 -10.60 0.24 11.43
CA GLU A 179 -10.48 1.59 10.88
C GLU A 179 -10.27 1.57 9.37
N ILE A 180 -9.45 0.67 8.86
CA ILE A 180 -9.24 0.50 7.43
C ILE A 180 -10.50 -0.04 6.74
N ILE A 181 -11.10 -1.08 7.29
CA ILE A 181 -12.28 -1.73 6.70
C ILE A 181 -13.46 -0.77 6.61
N GLU A 182 -13.69 0.02 7.65
CA GLU A 182 -14.86 0.88 7.74
C GLU A 182 -14.68 2.24 7.07
N HIS A 183 -13.46 2.78 7.02
CA HIS A 183 -13.22 4.18 6.65
C HIS A 183 -12.32 4.40 5.44
N HIS A 184 -11.62 3.39 4.96
CA HIS A 184 -10.73 3.56 3.82
C HIS A 184 -11.52 3.61 2.51
N PRO A 185 -11.39 4.68 1.69
CA PRO A 185 -12.21 4.86 0.48
C PRO A 185 -12.13 3.70 -0.50
N ARG A 186 -10.94 3.15 -0.73
CA ARG A 186 -10.75 2.03 -1.66
C ARG A 186 -11.38 0.74 -1.16
N ASN A 187 -11.42 0.53 0.15
CA ASN A 187 -12.06 -0.65 0.72
C ASN A 187 -13.58 -0.53 0.68
N ILE A 188 -14.12 0.64 0.94
CA ILE A 188 -15.57 0.91 0.82
C ILE A 188 -16.03 0.65 -0.61
N LYS A 189 -15.29 1.14 -1.60
CA LYS A 189 -15.56 0.92 -3.02
C LYS A 189 -15.51 -0.57 -3.36
N TYR A 190 -14.50 -1.29 -2.89
CA TYR A 190 -14.33 -2.73 -3.12
C TYR A 190 -15.50 -3.54 -2.55
N ARG A 191 -15.96 -3.21 -1.35
CA ARG A 191 -17.13 -3.87 -0.75
C ARG A 191 -18.39 -3.64 -1.56
N ARG A 192 -18.63 -2.43 -2.04
CA ARG A 192 -19.78 -2.10 -2.89
C ARG A 192 -19.75 -2.87 -4.21
N GLU A 193 -18.57 -2.97 -4.84
CA GLU A 193 -18.38 -3.75 -6.05
C GLU A 193 -18.69 -5.23 -5.83
N LYS A 194 -18.24 -5.80 -4.72
CA LYS A 194 -18.52 -7.18 -4.34
C LYS A 194 -20.01 -7.43 -4.07
N GLU A 195 -20.66 -6.54 -3.35
CA GLU A 195 -22.08 -6.64 -3.02
C GLU A 195 -22.98 -6.51 -4.25
N SER A 196 -22.57 -5.74 -5.25
CA SER A 196 -23.30 -5.57 -6.51
C SER A 196 -23.09 -6.71 -7.51
N GLY A 197 -22.26 -7.69 -7.20
CA GLY A 197 -21.98 -8.83 -8.06
C GLY A 197 -21.07 -8.54 -9.25
N PHE A 198 -20.43 -7.39 -9.31
CA PHE A 198 -19.40 -7.07 -10.30
C PHE A 198 -18.08 -7.73 -9.89
N HIS A 199 -17.62 -8.64 -10.71
CA HIS A 199 -16.38 -9.37 -10.50
C HIS A 199 -15.27 -8.86 -11.39
#